data_8cae1d3f2afee4f171bb26e49748c8ff
#
_entry.id   8cae1d3f2afee4f171bb26e49748c8ff
#
_cell.length_a   1.000
_cell.length_b   1.000
_cell.length_c   1.000
_cell.angle_alpha   90.00
_cell.angle_beta   90.00
_cell.angle_gamma   90.00
#
_symmetry.space_group_name_H-M   'P 1'
#
loop_
_entity.id
_entity.type
_entity.pdbx_description
1 polymer ?
#
loop_
_entity_poly.entity_id
_entity_poly.type
_entity_poly.pdbx_seq_one_letter_code
_entity_poly.pdbx_strand_id
1 'polypeptide(L)'
;NWNGTIKSKKSQFSVFSNCILRLRLKTNKMATANKNLSNYDKNTIPNAKDFRFGIVVSEWNEQVTEGLYNGAFAALTDCGALPENITRWNVPGSFELIFGARQMHEKLELDAVIVIGCVIKGETMHFEFVCEGVTQGMKDLNLLYDVPTIFCVLTDNNMQQSLDRSGGKHGNKGVEAAIAAIKMVDL
;
A
#
# COMPACT_ATOMS: atom_id res chain seq x y z
N ASN A 1 38.36 64.82 -5.22
CA ASN A 1 37.77 64.55 -3.89
C ASN A 1 36.44 63.81 -4.03
N TRP A 2 36.53 62.51 -3.94
CA TRP A 2 35.36 61.66 -3.84
C TRP A 2 35.53 60.76 -2.62
N ASN A 3 34.82 61.09 -1.52
CA ASN A 3 34.65 60.22 -0.37
C ASN A 3 33.22 59.73 -0.37
N GLY A 4 32.97 58.51 -0.83
CA GLY A 4 31.69 57.81 -0.73
C GLY A 4 31.80 56.66 0.25
N THR A 5 31.09 56.77 1.35
CA THR A 5 31.05 55.90 2.51
C THR A 5 30.38 54.59 2.17
N ILE A 6 31.10 53.46 2.31
CA ILE A 6 30.56 52.09 2.20
C ILE A 6 29.88 51.72 3.50
N LYS A 7 28.54 51.81 3.57
CA LYS A 7 27.74 51.22 4.67
C LYS A 7 27.57 49.70 4.48
N SER A 8 27.94 48.98 5.52
CA SER A 8 28.04 47.53 5.59
C SER A 8 26.72 46.79 5.35
N LYS A 9 26.73 45.86 4.38
CA LYS A 9 25.67 44.85 4.19
C LYS A 9 25.93 43.64 5.08
N LYS A 10 25.92 43.76 6.39
CA LYS A 10 26.10 42.63 7.33
C LYS A 10 24.82 42.11 7.99
N SER A 11 23.63 42.65 7.66
CA SER A 11 22.38 42.28 8.38
C SER A 11 21.43 41.33 7.62
N GLN A 12 21.70 40.98 6.36
CA GLN A 12 20.81 40.11 5.58
C GLN A 12 21.20 38.61 5.59
N PHE A 13 22.43 38.27 5.98
CA PHE A 13 22.88 36.87 5.99
C PHE A 13 22.47 36.09 7.25
N SER A 14 22.10 36.72 8.33
CA SER A 14 21.74 36.05 9.60
C SER A 14 20.30 35.50 9.60
N VAL A 15 19.41 36.10 8.82
CA VAL A 15 17.99 35.67 8.77
C VAL A 15 17.81 34.41 7.90
N PHE A 16 18.60 34.26 6.84
CA PHE A 16 18.53 33.05 5.98
C PHE A 16 19.13 31.80 6.64
N SER A 17 20.14 31.95 7.50
CA SER A 17 20.76 30.81 8.19
C SER A 17 19.85 30.19 9.23
N ASN A 18 19.02 30.97 9.93
CA ASN A 18 18.07 30.46 10.92
C ASN A 18 16.78 29.87 10.32
N CYS A 19 16.43 30.23 9.09
CA CYS A 19 15.28 29.65 8.40
C CYS A 19 15.59 28.24 7.84
N ILE A 20 16.81 28.01 7.36
CA ILE A 20 17.25 26.70 6.82
C ILE A 20 17.48 25.69 7.96
N LEU A 21 17.90 26.12 9.15
CA LEU A 21 18.11 25.21 10.29
C LEU A 21 16.80 24.74 10.94
N ARG A 22 15.70 25.50 10.81
CA ARG A 22 14.37 25.07 11.31
C ARG A 22 13.61 24.12 10.40
N LEU A 23 14.02 23.99 9.15
CA LEU A 23 13.41 23.04 8.19
C LEU A 23 13.97 21.60 8.28
N ARG A 24 14.99 21.36 9.10
CA ARG A 24 15.70 20.08 9.17
C ARG A 24 15.24 19.12 10.25
N LEU A 25 14.18 19.42 11.02
CA LEU A 25 13.70 18.56 12.11
C LEU A 25 12.17 18.33 12.10
N LYS A 26 11.54 18.28 10.93
CA LYS A 26 10.30 17.51 10.79
C LYS A 26 10.64 16.21 10.07
N THR A 27 11.10 15.22 10.83
CA THR A 27 10.94 13.83 10.41
C THR A 27 9.44 13.63 10.25
N ASN A 28 8.97 13.66 9.01
CA ASN A 28 7.63 13.20 8.68
C ASN A 28 7.56 11.74 9.12
N LYS A 29 7.06 11.49 10.33
CA LYS A 29 6.60 10.15 10.70
C LYS A 29 5.47 9.86 9.72
N MET A 30 5.69 8.88 8.85
CA MET A 30 4.66 8.38 7.96
C MET A 30 3.39 8.12 8.75
N ALA A 31 2.24 8.48 8.20
CA ALA A 31 0.94 8.50 8.88
C ALA A 31 0.54 7.19 9.58
N THR A 32 1.17 6.07 9.24
CA THR A 32 0.93 4.73 9.79
C THR A 32 1.73 4.38 11.05
N ALA A 33 2.66 5.23 11.52
CA ALA A 33 3.57 4.88 12.63
C ALA A 33 2.85 4.60 13.97
N ASN A 34 1.58 5.01 14.14
CA ASN A 34 0.80 4.85 15.38
C ASN A 34 -0.60 4.26 15.15
N LYS A 35 -0.92 3.72 13.96
CA LYS A 35 -2.23 3.14 13.67
C LYS A 35 -2.10 1.63 13.48
N ASN A 36 -2.93 0.87 14.21
CA ASN A 36 -3.05 -0.56 13.98
C ASN A 36 -3.83 -0.80 12.67
N LEU A 37 -3.18 -1.47 11.72
CA LEU A 37 -3.72 -1.73 10.38
C LEU A 37 -4.94 -2.67 10.37
N SER A 38 -5.18 -3.40 11.48
CA SER A 38 -6.32 -4.30 11.64
C SER A 38 -7.56 -3.61 12.25
N ASN A 39 -7.45 -2.34 12.67
CA ASN A 39 -8.55 -1.66 13.33
C ASN A 39 -9.53 -1.04 12.31
N TYR A 40 -10.77 -1.48 12.37
CA TYR A 40 -11.90 -0.87 11.66
C TYR A 40 -13.17 -0.96 12.50
N ASP A 41 -14.11 -0.05 12.28
CA ASP A 41 -15.44 -0.09 12.87
C ASP A 41 -16.39 -0.77 11.89
N LYS A 42 -16.78 -2.01 12.18
CA LYS A 42 -17.65 -2.84 11.35
C LYS A 42 -18.99 -2.16 11.04
N ASN A 43 -19.50 -1.33 11.95
CA ASN A 43 -20.78 -0.64 11.76
C ASN A 43 -20.72 0.43 10.66
N THR A 44 -19.51 0.83 10.26
CA THR A 44 -19.28 1.82 9.19
C THR A 44 -18.91 1.17 7.85
N ILE A 45 -18.88 -0.16 7.79
CA ILE A 45 -18.52 -0.92 6.60
C ILE A 45 -19.78 -1.51 5.97
N PRO A 46 -19.97 -1.37 4.65
CA PRO A 46 -21.08 -2.02 3.94
C PRO A 46 -21.07 -3.54 4.14
N ASN A 47 -22.24 -4.16 4.08
CA ASN A 47 -22.35 -5.61 4.11
C ASN A 47 -21.88 -6.20 2.79
N ALA A 48 -20.84 -7.02 2.83
CA ALA A 48 -20.19 -7.58 1.66
C ALA A 48 -20.81 -8.91 1.15
N LYS A 49 -21.99 -9.30 1.63
CA LYS A 49 -22.59 -10.62 1.37
C LYS A 49 -22.74 -10.92 -0.13
N ASP A 50 -23.14 -9.94 -0.91
CA ASP A 50 -23.42 -10.11 -2.33
C ASP A 50 -22.23 -9.74 -3.24
N PHE A 51 -21.11 -9.29 -2.65
CA PHE A 51 -19.92 -8.90 -3.39
C PHE A 51 -19.02 -10.09 -3.69
N ARG A 52 -18.37 -10.03 -4.85
CA ARG A 52 -17.42 -11.02 -5.35
C ARG A 52 -16.02 -10.43 -5.40
N PHE A 53 -15.07 -11.08 -4.73
CA PHE A 53 -13.69 -10.60 -4.60
C PHE A 53 -12.71 -11.55 -5.29
N GLY A 54 -11.78 -10.97 -6.06
CA GLY A 54 -10.59 -11.63 -6.52
C GLY A 54 -9.40 -11.27 -5.62
N ILE A 55 -8.57 -12.25 -5.27
CA ILE A 55 -7.32 -12.01 -4.54
C ILE A 55 -6.18 -12.68 -5.30
N VAL A 56 -5.25 -11.87 -5.85
CA VAL A 56 -4.02 -12.36 -6.47
C VAL A 56 -2.90 -12.29 -5.47
N VAL A 57 -2.24 -13.42 -5.20
CA VAL A 57 -1.22 -13.55 -4.16
C VAL A 57 0.13 -13.93 -4.79
N SER A 58 1.17 -13.16 -4.48
CA SER A 58 2.54 -13.48 -4.84
C SER A 58 3.07 -14.61 -3.96
N GLU A 59 3.68 -15.64 -4.57
CA GLU A 59 4.32 -16.76 -3.84
C GLU A 59 5.64 -16.33 -3.17
N TRP A 60 6.33 -15.33 -3.73
CA TRP A 60 7.57 -14.82 -3.15
C TRP A 60 7.32 -14.16 -1.80
N ASN A 61 8.15 -14.47 -0.79
CA ASN A 61 7.95 -14.06 0.61
C ASN A 61 6.66 -14.64 1.24
N GLU A 62 6.41 -15.93 0.99
CA GLU A 62 5.20 -16.67 1.35
C GLU A 62 4.73 -16.42 2.80
N GLN A 63 5.62 -16.44 3.78
CA GLN A 63 5.25 -16.20 5.18
C GLN A 63 4.53 -14.85 5.37
N VAL A 64 4.90 -13.83 4.62
CA VAL A 64 4.30 -12.49 4.67
C VAL A 64 3.01 -12.47 3.86
N THR A 65 3.05 -12.97 2.61
CA THR A 65 1.90 -12.90 1.71
C THR A 65 0.74 -13.77 2.17
N GLU A 66 1.00 -14.93 2.78
CA GLU A 66 -0.03 -15.74 3.45
C GLU A 66 -0.62 -15.03 4.67
N GLY A 67 0.21 -14.35 5.48
CA GLY A 67 -0.28 -13.53 6.59
C GLY A 67 -1.23 -12.43 6.11
N LEU A 68 -0.88 -11.74 5.02
CA LEU A 68 -1.71 -10.70 4.41
C LEU A 68 -3.02 -11.29 3.85
N TYR A 69 -2.93 -12.42 3.13
CA TYR A 69 -4.09 -13.11 2.58
C TYR A 69 -5.08 -13.54 3.68
N ASN A 70 -4.57 -14.16 4.74
CA ASN A 70 -5.40 -14.59 5.87
C ASN A 70 -6.10 -13.40 6.54
N GLY A 71 -5.38 -12.27 6.69
CA GLY A 71 -5.97 -11.04 7.20
C GLY A 71 -7.05 -10.47 6.29
N ALA A 72 -6.81 -10.45 4.98
CA ALA A 72 -7.81 -9.98 4.02
C ALA A 72 -9.05 -10.89 3.99
N PHE A 73 -8.85 -12.20 3.89
CA PHE A 73 -9.95 -13.18 3.88
C PHE A 73 -10.81 -13.09 5.14
N ALA A 74 -10.17 -13.03 6.32
CA ALA A 74 -10.87 -12.91 7.59
C ALA A 74 -11.70 -11.61 7.68
N ALA A 75 -11.15 -10.48 7.22
CA ALA A 75 -11.86 -9.20 7.24
C ALA A 75 -13.03 -9.17 6.25
N LEU A 76 -12.87 -9.72 5.04
CA LEU A 76 -13.97 -9.84 4.07
C LEU A 76 -15.12 -10.67 4.63
N THR A 77 -14.81 -11.85 5.21
CA THR A 77 -15.81 -12.74 5.78
C THR A 77 -16.45 -12.16 7.05
N ASP A 78 -15.69 -11.46 7.90
CA ASP A 78 -16.24 -10.73 9.04
C ASP A 78 -17.23 -9.64 8.61
N CYS A 79 -17.00 -8.98 7.48
CA CYS A 79 -17.92 -8.00 6.89
C CYS A 79 -19.06 -8.63 6.07
N GLY A 80 -19.19 -9.95 6.07
CA GLY A 80 -20.32 -10.69 5.49
C GLY A 80 -20.07 -11.34 4.14
N ALA A 81 -18.90 -11.16 3.51
CA ALA A 81 -18.58 -11.83 2.25
C ALA A 81 -18.65 -13.36 2.40
N LEU A 82 -19.29 -14.01 1.45
CA LEU A 82 -19.36 -15.47 1.43
C LEU A 82 -18.02 -16.06 0.97
N PRO A 83 -17.49 -17.10 1.63
CA PRO A 83 -16.21 -17.71 1.21
C PRO A 83 -16.17 -18.14 -0.26
N GLU A 84 -17.29 -18.64 -0.80
CA GLU A 84 -17.44 -19.03 -2.20
C GLU A 84 -17.40 -17.87 -3.17
N ASN A 85 -17.59 -16.64 -2.71
CA ASN A 85 -17.47 -15.40 -3.48
C ASN A 85 -16.05 -14.80 -3.45
N ILE A 86 -15.10 -15.48 -2.80
CA ILE A 86 -13.70 -15.05 -2.72
C ILE A 86 -12.83 -16.01 -3.53
N THR A 87 -12.38 -15.55 -4.69
CA THR A 87 -11.53 -16.35 -5.59
C THR A 87 -10.06 -15.96 -5.38
N ARG A 88 -9.20 -16.95 -5.12
CA ARG A 88 -7.76 -16.77 -5.00
C ARG A 88 -7.01 -17.33 -6.21
N TRP A 89 -6.05 -16.56 -6.73
CA TRP A 89 -5.03 -17.03 -7.67
C TRP A 89 -3.64 -16.72 -7.13
N ASN A 90 -2.69 -17.61 -7.41
CA ASN A 90 -1.29 -17.40 -7.07
C ASN A 90 -0.48 -17.01 -8.31
N VAL A 91 0.54 -16.16 -8.11
CA VAL A 91 1.52 -15.77 -9.12
C VAL A 91 2.92 -15.85 -8.53
N PRO A 92 3.98 -16.08 -9.35
CA PRO A 92 5.33 -16.31 -8.84
C PRO A 92 5.89 -15.17 -7.99
N GLY A 93 5.71 -13.93 -8.40
CA GLY A 93 6.29 -12.77 -7.73
C GLY A 93 5.40 -11.53 -7.78
N SER A 94 5.84 -10.48 -7.12
CA SER A 94 5.06 -9.22 -7.04
C SER A 94 4.89 -8.55 -8.39
N PHE A 95 5.83 -8.70 -9.33
CA PHE A 95 5.72 -8.11 -10.66
C PHE A 95 4.62 -8.79 -11.50
N GLU A 96 4.42 -10.10 -11.34
CA GLU A 96 3.39 -10.89 -12.01
C GLU A 96 1.98 -10.62 -11.50
N LEU A 97 1.82 -9.91 -10.38
CA LEU A 97 0.53 -9.46 -9.86
C LEU A 97 -0.25 -8.62 -10.89
N ILE A 98 0.46 -7.83 -11.72
CA ILE A 98 -0.16 -7.01 -12.77
C ILE A 98 -0.90 -7.90 -13.77
N PHE A 99 -0.21 -8.94 -14.27
CA PHE A 99 -0.82 -9.86 -15.22
C PHE A 99 -1.92 -10.71 -14.56
N GLY A 100 -1.69 -11.20 -13.34
CA GLY A 100 -2.69 -11.97 -12.58
C GLY A 100 -3.98 -11.18 -12.35
N ALA A 101 -3.88 -9.92 -11.89
CA ALA A 101 -5.03 -9.06 -11.69
C ALA A 101 -5.76 -8.75 -12.99
N ARG A 102 -5.02 -8.42 -14.06
CA ARG A 102 -5.61 -8.24 -15.39
C ARG A 102 -6.41 -9.46 -15.83
N GLN A 103 -5.85 -10.67 -15.67
CA GLN A 103 -6.55 -11.90 -16.04
C GLN A 103 -7.80 -12.15 -15.19
N MET A 104 -7.81 -11.77 -13.92
CA MET A 104 -9.03 -11.82 -13.10
C MET A 104 -10.11 -10.89 -13.64
N HIS A 105 -9.77 -9.63 -13.96
CA HIS A 105 -10.70 -8.68 -14.56
C HIS A 105 -11.30 -9.17 -15.89
N GLU A 106 -10.49 -9.85 -16.70
CA GLU A 106 -10.92 -10.33 -18.03
C GLU A 106 -11.74 -11.62 -18.00
N LYS A 107 -11.57 -12.45 -16.97
CA LYS A 107 -12.12 -13.82 -16.95
C LYS A 107 -13.19 -14.07 -15.90
N LEU A 108 -13.30 -13.20 -14.91
CA LEU A 108 -14.21 -13.37 -13.78
C LEU A 108 -15.12 -12.14 -13.64
N GLU A 109 -16.35 -12.38 -13.21
CA GLU A 109 -17.25 -11.31 -12.79
C GLU A 109 -16.98 -11.00 -11.31
N LEU A 110 -16.24 -9.95 -11.05
CA LEU A 110 -15.81 -9.51 -9.72
C LEU A 110 -16.23 -8.07 -9.46
N ASP A 111 -16.42 -7.73 -8.19
CA ASP A 111 -16.70 -6.38 -7.74
C ASP A 111 -15.43 -5.64 -7.29
N ALA A 112 -14.40 -6.37 -6.82
CA ALA A 112 -13.07 -5.83 -6.57
C ALA A 112 -11.99 -6.90 -6.69
N VAL A 113 -10.75 -6.47 -7.03
CA VAL A 113 -9.55 -7.31 -7.02
C VAL A 113 -8.56 -6.77 -6.00
N ILE A 114 -8.05 -7.62 -5.12
CA ILE A 114 -6.98 -7.30 -4.17
C ILE A 114 -5.69 -7.96 -4.66
N VAL A 115 -4.60 -7.21 -4.77
CA VAL A 115 -3.28 -7.75 -5.12
C VAL A 115 -2.39 -7.76 -3.90
N ILE A 116 -1.87 -8.93 -3.54
CA ILE A 116 -1.07 -9.16 -2.34
C ILE A 116 0.35 -9.56 -2.74
N GLY A 117 1.32 -8.75 -2.30
CA GLY A 117 2.73 -8.99 -2.54
C GLY A 117 3.62 -8.44 -1.43
N CYS A 118 4.90 -8.81 -1.52
CA CYS A 118 5.92 -8.31 -0.61
C CYS A 118 7.26 -8.21 -1.35
N VAL A 119 7.82 -7.01 -1.39
CA VAL A 119 9.14 -6.73 -1.93
C VAL A 119 10.02 -6.24 -0.79
N ILE A 120 11.14 -6.92 -0.56
CA ILE A 120 12.10 -6.57 0.49
C ILE A 120 13.36 -6.05 -0.16
N LYS A 121 13.88 -4.94 0.37
CA LYS A 121 15.05 -4.25 -0.16
C LYS A 121 16.30 -5.15 -0.10
N GLY A 122 16.89 -5.41 -1.27
CA GLY A 122 18.17 -6.07 -1.42
C GLY A 122 19.33 -5.08 -1.64
N GLU A 123 20.45 -5.59 -2.15
CA GLU A 123 21.67 -4.81 -2.36
C GLU A 123 21.67 -4.03 -3.69
N THR A 124 20.78 -4.36 -4.60
CA THR A 124 20.74 -3.78 -5.96
C THR A 124 19.51 -2.91 -6.16
N MET A 125 19.51 -2.14 -7.27
CA MET A 125 18.36 -1.30 -7.68
C MET A 125 17.13 -2.12 -8.11
N HIS A 126 17.18 -3.43 -8.05
CA HIS A 126 16.05 -4.29 -8.43
C HIS A 126 14.79 -4.02 -7.60
N PHE A 127 14.97 -3.72 -6.31
CA PHE A 127 13.88 -3.35 -5.40
C PHE A 127 13.09 -2.14 -5.92
N GLU A 128 13.79 -1.07 -6.28
CA GLU A 128 13.19 0.17 -6.75
C GLU A 128 12.42 -0.05 -8.05
N PHE A 129 13.01 -0.78 -9.01
CA PHE A 129 12.37 -1.08 -10.31
C PHE A 129 11.13 -1.96 -10.15
N VAL A 130 11.18 -2.98 -9.29
CA VAL A 130 10.02 -3.84 -9.02
C VAL A 130 8.91 -3.04 -8.34
N CYS A 131 9.22 -2.27 -7.30
CA CYS A 131 8.24 -1.44 -6.59
C CYS A 131 7.58 -0.42 -7.51
N GLU A 132 8.37 0.27 -8.33
CA GLU A 132 7.86 1.26 -9.29
C GLU A 132 7.00 0.60 -10.36
N GLY A 133 7.47 -0.50 -10.97
CA GLY A 133 6.75 -1.22 -12.01
C GLY A 133 5.41 -1.76 -11.53
N VAL A 134 5.37 -2.37 -10.34
CA VAL A 134 4.12 -2.87 -9.74
C VAL A 134 3.16 -1.71 -9.44
N THR A 135 3.65 -0.63 -8.85
CA THR A 135 2.82 0.54 -8.52
C THR A 135 2.21 1.17 -9.78
N GLN A 136 2.99 1.36 -10.84
CA GLN A 136 2.52 1.88 -12.11
C GLN A 136 1.50 0.95 -12.76
N GLY A 137 1.79 -0.37 -12.81
CA GLY A 137 0.87 -1.34 -13.36
C GLY A 137 -0.47 -1.40 -12.63
N MET A 138 -0.48 -1.31 -11.30
CA MET A 138 -1.73 -1.26 -10.52
C MET A 138 -2.52 0.02 -10.76
N LYS A 139 -1.84 1.17 -10.89
CA LYS A 139 -2.49 2.42 -11.28
C LYS A 139 -3.13 2.29 -12.66
N ASP A 140 -2.43 1.67 -13.62
CA ASP A 140 -2.96 1.49 -14.98
C ASP A 140 -4.18 0.57 -15.01
N LEU A 141 -4.21 -0.51 -14.22
CA LEU A 141 -5.40 -1.36 -14.07
C LEU A 141 -6.61 -0.57 -13.57
N ASN A 142 -6.45 0.29 -12.57
CA ASN A 142 -7.54 1.14 -12.07
C ASN A 142 -8.00 2.24 -13.06
N LEU A 143 -7.25 2.50 -14.12
CA LEU A 143 -7.64 3.40 -15.20
C LEU A 143 -8.29 2.65 -16.38
N LEU A 144 -8.00 1.35 -16.53
CA LEU A 144 -8.46 0.52 -17.64
C LEU A 144 -9.74 -0.24 -17.32
N TYR A 145 -9.99 -0.57 -16.06
CA TYR A 145 -11.14 -1.37 -15.63
C TYR A 145 -12.01 -0.59 -14.65
N ASP A 146 -13.32 -0.75 -14.77
CA ASP A 146 -14.30 -0.14 -13.85
C ASP A 146 -14.30 -0.82 -12.46
N VAL A 147 -13.83 -2.08 -12.40
CA VAL A 147 -13.68 -2.82 -11.14
C VAL A 147 -12.38 -2.40 -10.44
N PRO A 148 -12.42 -1.95 -9.17
CA PRO A 148 -11.24 -1.46 -8.47
C PRO A 148 -10.20 -2.55 -8.20
N THR A 149 -8.93 -2.22 -8.41
CA THR A 149 -7.78 -3.04 -8.00
C THR A 149 -7.14 -2.43 -6.77
N ILE A 150 -7.16 -3.15 -5.65
CA ILE A 150 -6.66 -2.69 -4.35
C ILE A 150 -5.21 -3.16 -4.15
N PHE A 151 -4.33 -2.20 -3.89
CA PHE A 151 -2.89 -2.42 -3.73
C PHE A 151 -2.54 -2.84 -2.29
N CYS A 152 -2.20 -4.10 -2.10
CA CYS A 152 -1.70 -4.67 -0.84
C CYS A 152 -0.29 -5.25 -1.03
N VAL A 153 0.65 -4.43 -1.50
CA VAL A 153 2.03 -4.83 -1.68
C VAL A 153 2.91 -4.10 -0.66
N LEU A 154 3.57 -4.88 0.20
CA LEU A 154 4.55 -4.35 1.15
C LEU A 154 5.88 -4.09 0.43
N THR A 155 6.51 -2.94 0.76
CA THR A 155 7.78 -2.49 0.19
C THR A 155 8.70 -2.08 1.34
N ASP A 156 9.26 -3.07 2.01
CA ASP A 156 9.95 -2.89 3.28
C ASP A 156 11.47 -3.05 3.15
N ASN A 157 12.22 -2.46 4.08
CA ASN A 157 13.69 -2.55 4.07
C ASN A 157 14.21 -3.91 4.56
N ASN A 158 13.40 -4.66 5.31
CA ASN A 158 13.78 -5.97 5.85
C ASN A 158 12.54 -6.81 6.18
N MET A 159 12.75 -8.13 6.35
CA MET A 159 11.71 -9.11 6.64
C MET A 159 10.90 -8.76 7.91
N GLN A 160 11.56 -8.26 8.97
CA GLN A 160 10.86 -7.94 10.22
C GLN A 160 9.81 -6.85 10.04
N GLN A 161 10.09 -5.83 9.21
CA GLN A 161 9.11 -4.79 8.90
C GLN A 161 7.87 -5.34 8.18
N SER A 162 8.07 -6.31 7.31
CA SER A 162 6.97 -6.97 6.60
C SER A 162 6.14 -7.87 7.53
N LEU A 163 6.80 -8.64 8.39
CA LEU A 163 6.13 -9.45 9.41
C LEU A 163 5.32 -8.59 10.39
N ASP A 164 5.86 -7.45 10.78
CA ASP A 164 5.18 -6.51 11.68
C ASP A 164 3.88 -5.95 11.07
N ARG A 165 3.71 -5.99 9.73
CA ARG A 165 2.56 -5.48 8.98
C ARG A 165 1.67 -6.55 8.36
N SER A 166 2.06 -7.81 8.46
CA SER A 166 1.28 -8.97 7.99
C SER A 166 0.63 -9.78 9.11
N GLY A 167 0.39 -9.14 10.26
CA GLY A 167 -0.21 -9.72 11.45
C GLY A 167 0.61 -9.53 12.73
N GLY A 168 1.76 -8.84 12.66
CA GLY A 168 2.59 -8.51 13.80
C GLY A 168 2.17 -7.23 14.52
N LYS A 169 3.13 -6.53 15.12
CA LYS A 169 2.89 -5.39 16.05
C LYS A 169 2.15 -4.19 15.44
N HIS A 170 2.16 -4.05 14.11
CA HIS A 170 1.46 -2.97 13.41
C HIS A 170 0.08 -3.39 12.88
N GLY A 171 -0.34 -4.63 13.15
CA GLY A 171 -1.56 -5.22 12.60
C GLY A 171 -1.33 -5.83 11.23
N ASN A 172 -2.38 -5.87 10.39
CA ASN A 172 -2.35 -6.59 9.12
C ASN A 172 -2.82 -5.70 7.96
N LYS A 173 -1.92 -5.44 7.01
CA LYS A 173 -2.22 -4.63 5.81
C LYS A 173 -3.25 -5.30 4.90
N GLY A 174 -3.39 -6.62 4.94
CA GLY A 174 -4.46 -7.35 4.24
C GLY A 174 -5.85 -6.98 4.76
N VAL A 175 -6.00 -6.81 6.08
CA VAL A 175 -7.25 -6.31 6.68
C VAL A 175 -7.60 -4.93 6.14
N GLU A 176 -6.63 -4.00 6.14
CA GLU A 176 -6.84 -2.65 5.60
C GLU A 176 -7.24 -2.69 4.12
N ALA A 177 -6.60 -3.56 3.31
CA ALA A 177 -6.92 -3.72 1.90
C ALA A 177 -8.33 -4.30 1.67
N ALA A 178 -8.75 -5.26 2.48
CA ALA A 178 -10.10 -5.82 2.43
C ALA A 178 -11.17 -4.76 2.71
N ILE A 179 -10.97 -3.97 3.75
CA ILE A 179 -11.88 -2.86 4.09
C ILE A 179 -11.92 -1.80 2.98
N ALA A 180 -10.76 -1.50 2.39
CA ALA A 180 -10.71 -0.61 1.24
C ALA A 180 -11.47 -1.17 0.03
N ALA A 181 -11.34 -2.48 -0.25
CA ALA A 181 -12.07 -3.15 -1.32
C ALA A 181 -13.59 -3.00 -1.15
N ILE A 182 -14.13 -3.34 0.03
CA ILE A 182 -15.56 -3.24 0.31
C ILE A 182 -16.07 -1.80 0.11
N LYS A 183 -15.32 -0.81 0.60
CA LYS A 183 -15.70 0.60 0.46
C LYS A 183 -15.65 1.10 -0.99
N MET A 184 -14.73 0.57 -1.80
CA MET A 184 -14.62 0.94 -3.21
C MET A 184 -15.74 0.34 -4.05
N VAL A 185 -16.26 -0.83 -3.67
CA VAL A 185 -17.42 -1.45 -4.33
C VAL A 185 -18.70 -0.67 -4.06
N ASP A 186 -18.80 0.01 -2.91
CA ASP A 186 -20.00 0.77 -2.47
C ASP A 186 -20.00 2.23 -2.98
N LEU A 187 -19.05 2.62 -3.85
CA LEU A 187 -19.03 3.95 -4.45
C LEU A 187 -20.04 4.08 -5.58
#